data_cd8841ddb3acf1838a5e102dfd45024f
#
_entry.id   cd8841ddb3acf1838a5e102dfd45024f
#
_cell.length_a   1.000
_cell.length_b   1.000
_cell.length_c   1.000
_cell.angle_alpha   90.00
_cell.angle_beta   90.00
_cell.angle_gamma   90.00
#
_symmetry.space_group_name_H-M   'P 1'
#
loop_
_entity.id
_entity.type
_entity.pdbx_description
1 polymer ?
#
loop_
_entity_poly.entity_id
_entity_poly.type
_entity_poly.pdbx_seq_one_letter_code
_entity_poly.pdbx_strand_id
1 'polypeptide(L)'
;MLSLALAWAEVLQAQDIFIGVNAVDYSGYPDCRPAYIEAFERMANLATRAAVEGYPLTLHAPLLHLSKAEIIKQGIALGVDYAQTVSCYQADEQGRACGVCDSCRLRRAGFAAAGVADPTPYRAG
;
A
#
# COMPACT_ATOMS: atom_id res chain seq x y z
N MET A 1 -0.01 1.18 -11.95
CA MET A 1 -1.27 1.12 -11.16
C MET A 1 -1.99 2.46 -11.09
N LEU A 2 -1.35 3.56 -10.68
CA LEU A 2 -2.02 4.88 -10.56
C LEU A 2 -2.68 5.37 -11.84
N SER A 3 -2.07 5.12 -13.02
CA SER A 3 -2.66 5.53 -14.31
C SER A 3 -4.00 4.83 -14.60
N LEU A 4 -4.15 3.56 -14.21
CA LEU A 4 -5.41 2.83 -14.34
C LEU A 4 -6.45 3.35 -13.34
N ALA A 5 -6.02 3.64 -12.10
CA ALA A 5 -6.89 4.23 -11.09
C ALA A 5 -7.39 5.62 -11.52
N LEU A 6 -6.50 6.43 -12.12
CA LEU A 6 -6.85 7.75 -12.65
C LEU A 6 -7.89 7.65 -13.78
N ALA A 7 -7.67 6.74 -14.73
CA ALA A 7 -8.62 6.53 -15.82
C ALA A 7 -10.00 6.08 -15.28
N TRP A 8 -10.01 5.21 -14.29
CA TRP A 8 -11.25 4.76 -13.65
C TRP A 8 -11.93 5.86 -12.84
N ALA A 9 -11.15 6.68 -12.11
CA ALA A 9 -11.69 7.84 -11.40
C ALA A 9 -12.35 8.83 -12.35
N GLU A 10 -11.76 9.08 -13.52
CA GLU A 10 -12.35 9.94 -14.55
C GLU A 10 -13.71 9.40 -15.03
N VAL A 11 -13.82 8.10 -15.28
CA VAL A 11 -15.08 7.44 -15.67
C VAL A 11 -16.16 7.55 -14.59
N LEU A 12 -15.75 7.36 -13.33
CA LEU A 12 -16.65 7.42 -12.17
C LEU A 12 -16.93 8.84 -11.67
N GLN A 13 -16.25 9.85 -12.22
CA GLN A 13 -16.25 11.23 -11.71
C GLN A 13 -15.82 11.31 -10.22
N ALA A 14 -14.92 10.41 -9.81
CA ALA A 14 -14.37 10.39 -8.45
C ALA A 14 -13.26 11.44 -8.32
N GLN A 15 -13.23 12.14 -7.19
CA GLN A 15 -12.23 13.17 -6.89
C GLN A 15 -11.15 12.69 -5.90
N ASP A 16 -11.29 11.49 -5.38
CA ASP A 16 -10.37 10.93 -4.40
C ASP A 16 -9.87 9.55 -4.83
N ILE A 17 -8.54 9.38 -4.79
CA ILE A 17 -7.89 8.07 -4.96
C ILE A 17 -7.07 7.80 -3.72
N PHE A 18 -7.26 6.62 -3.11
CA PHE A 18 -6.47 6.15 -1.98
C PHE A 18 -5.46 5.10 -2.43
N ILE A 19 -4.21 5.25 -1.98
CA ILE A 19 -3.14 4.29 -2.29
C ILE A 19 -2.39 3.90 -1.02
N GLY A 20 -2.13 2.59 -0.87
CA GLY A 20 -1.45 2.01 0.30
C GLY A 20 0.09 1.98 0.18
N VAL A 21 0.71 2.95 -0.48
CA VAL A 21 2.17 3.02 -0.56
C VAL A 21 2.80 3.37 0.79
N ASN A 22 4.00 2.83 1.02
CA ASN A 22 4.80 3.10 2.20
C ASN A 22 6.23 3.45 1.78
N ALA A 23 6.78 4.55 2.30
CA ALA A 23 8.11 5.04 1.98
C ALA A 23 9.13 4.80 3.12
N VAL A 24 8.68 4.50 4.34
CA VAL A 24 9.53 4.39 5.53
C VAL A 24 10.28 3.07 5.55
N ASP A 25 9.59 1.97 5.31
CA ASP A 25 10.22 0.66 5.20
C ASP A 25 10.63 0.45 3.75
N TYR A 26 11.91 0.63 3.47
CA TYR A 26 12.47 0.60 2.13
C TYR A 26 12.00 -0.61 1.32
N SER A 27 11.17 -0.37 0.34
CA SER A 27 10.71 -1.37 -0.63
C SER A 27 11.56 -1.40 -1.90
N GLY A 28 12.43 -0.40 -2.09
CA GLY A 28 13.23 -0.23 -3.30
C GLY A 28 12.44 0.26 -4.53
N TYR A 29 11.14 0.48 -4.40
CA TYR A 29 10.31 0.93 -5.52
C TYR A 29 10.27 2.46 -5.62
N PRO A 30 10.75 3.05 -6.75
CA PRO A 30 10.74 4.50 -6.95
C PRO A 30 9.34 5.13 -6.88
N ASP A 31 8.33 4.37 -7.26
CA ASP A 31 6.91 4.79 -7.29
C ASP A 31 6.21 4.76 -5.91
N CYS A 32 6.95 4.42 -4.84
CA CYS A 32 6.47 4.56 -3.45
C CYS A 32 6.98 5.84 -2.78
N ARG A 33 7.76 6.67 -3.45
CA ARG A 33 8.35 7.88 -2.86
C ARG A 33 7.35 9.05 -2.85
N PRO A 34 7.38 9.91 -1.81
CA PRO A 34 6.50 11.08 -1.72
C PRO A 34 6.55 11.97 -2.97
N ALA A 35 7.75 12.24 -3.49
CA ALA A 35 7.93 13.06 -4.68
C ALA A 35 7.24 12.50 -5.93
N TYR A 36 7.15 11.17 -6.06
CA TYR A 36 6.40 10.54 -7.14
C TYR A 36 4.88 10.75 -6.96
N ILE A 37 4.37 10.55 -5.75
CA ILE A 37 2.94 10.72 -5.44
C ILE A 37 2.50 12.15 -5.72
N GLU A 38 3.26 13.15 -5.25
CA GLU A 38 3.01 14.58 -5.49
C GLU A 38 3.07 14.94 -6.98
N ALA A 39 4.08 14.43 -7.71
CA ALA A 39 4.21 14.67 -9.13
C ALA A 39 3.06 14.05 -9.93
N PHE A 40 2.64 12.85 -9.54
CA PHE A 40 1.51 12.18 -10.18
C PHE A 40 0.19 12.96 -9.99
N GLU A 41 -0.10 13.40 -8.76
CA GLU A 41 -1.30 14.21 -8.47
C GLU A 41 -1.29 15.51 -9.28
N ARG A 42 -0.15 16.20 -9.33
CA ARG A 42 -0.02 17.43 -10.12
C ARG A 42 -0.23 17.15 -11.61
N MET A 43 0.37 16.10 -12.15
CA MET A 43 0.17 15.70 -13.56
C MET A 43 -1.29 15.36 -13.83
N ALA A 44 -1.94 14.59 -12.96
CA ALA A 44 -3.35 14.21 -13.09
C ALA A 44 -4.24 15.44 -13.16
N ASN A 45 -4.01 16.44 -12.32
CA ASN A 45 -4.80 17.67 -12.28
C ASN A 45 -4.53 18.63 -13.46
N LEU A 46 -3.43 18.45 -14.17
CA LEU A 46 -3.15 19.18 -15.42
C LEU A 46 -3.72 18.48 -16.65
N ALA A 47 -3.88 17.18 -16.60
CA ALA A 47 -4.15 16.34 -17.76
C ALA A 47 -5.61 15.87 -17.87
N THR A 48 -6.36 15.81 -16.77
CA THR A 48 -7.73 15.30 -16.79
C THR A 48 -8.75 16.40 -17.08
N ARG A 49 -9.80 16.02 -17.79
CA ARG A 49 -10.90 16.93 -18.11
C ARG A 49 -11.58 17.43 -16.83
N ALA A 50 -11.86 16.54 -15.89
CA ALA A 50 -12.54 16.89 -14.65
C ALA A 50 -11.78 17.99 -13.88
N ALA A 51 -10.46 17.86 -13.74
CA ALA A 51 -9.65 18.86 -13.04
C ALA A 51 -9.65 20.23 -13.76
N VAL A 52 -9.54 20.23 -15.08
CA VAL A 52 -9.59 21.47 -15.90
C VAL A 52 -10.96 22.15 -15.79
N GLU A 53 -12.04 21.40 -15.64
CA GLU A 53 -13.40 21.90 -15.44
C GLU A 53 -13.69 22.32 -13.98
N GLY A 54 -12.70 22.27 -13.05
CA GLY A 54 -12.83 22.74 -11.68
C GLY A 54 -13.12 21.66 -10.64
N TYR A 55 -12.95 20.37 -11.01
CA TYR A 55 -13.11 19.21 -10.13
C TYR A 55 -11.75 18.49 -9.94
N PRO A 56 -10.83 19.07 -9.15
CA PRO A 56 -9.51 18.48 -8.96
C PRO A 56 -9.58 17.14 -8.23
N LEU A 57 -8.63 16.25 -8.57
CA LEU A 57 -8.46 14.98 -7.93
C LEU A 57 -7.44 15.11 -6.80
N THR A 58 -7.71 14.46 -5.67
CA THR A 58 -6.77 14.32 -4.55
C THR A 58 -6.28 12.87 -4.44
N LEU A 59 -4.97 12.71 -4.33
CA LEU A 59 -4.32 11.41 -4.13
C LEU A 59 -3.93 11.24 -2.67
N HIS A 60 -4.63 10.36 -1.97
CA HIS A 60 -4.41 10.09 -0.55
C HIS A 60 -3.46 8.90 -0.37
N ALA A 61 -2.38 9.10 0.37
CA ALA A 61 -1.41 8.06 0.73
C ALA A 61 -1.26 7.97 2.26
N PRO A 62 -2.27 7.48 2.98
CA PRO A 62 -2.33 7.56 4.45
C PRO A 62 -1.25 6.76 5.16
N LEU A 63 -0.62 5.79 4.49
CA LEU A 63 0.43 4.94 5.05
C LEU A 63 1.85 5.40 4.71
N LEU A 64 1.99 6.47 3.93
CA LEU A 64 3.24 6.87 3.28
C LEU A 64 4.40 7.06 4.27
N HIS A 65 4.14 7.66 5.43
CA HIS A 65 5.13 8.00 6.45
C HIS A 65 5.08 7.10 7.69
N LEU A 66 4.28 6.04 7.66
CA LEU A 66 4.15 5.11 8.78
C LEU A 66 5.18 3.98 8.68
N SER A 67 5.74 3.57 9.81
CA SER A 67 6.49 2.31 9.90
C SER A 67 5.56 1.11 9.73
N LYS A 68 6.12 -0.04 9.37
CA LYS A 68 5.36 -1.29 9.26
C LYS A 68 4.63 -1.63 10.57
N ALA A 69 5.27 -1.35 11.71
CA ALA A 69 4.65 -1.57 13.02
C ALA A 69 3.43 -0.68 13.25
N GLU A 70 3.49 0.59 12.87
CA GLU A 70 2.37 1.52 12.98
C GLU A 70 1.22 1.13 12.05
N ILE A 71 1.53 0.71 10.82
CA ILE A 71 0.54 0.18 9.87
C ILE A 71 -0.18 -1.03 10.46
N ILE A 72 0.56 -1.98 11.06
CA ILE A 72 -0.02 -3.16 11.69
C ILE A 72 -0.94 -2.78 12.85
N LYS A 73 -0.50 -1.88 13.74
CA LYS A 73 -1.30 -1.41 14.86
C LYS A 73 -2.59 -0.72 14.41
N GLN A 74 -2.50 0.15 13.41
CA GLN A 74 -3.69 0.81 12.84
C GLN A 74 -4.64 -0.20 12.20
N GLY A 75 -4.11 -1.16 11.43
CA GLY A 75 -4.93 -2.19 10.80
C GLY A 75 -5.70 -3.01 11.83
N ILE A 76 -5.05 -3.42 12.92
CA ILE A 76 -5.71 -4.13 14.02
C ILE A 76 -6.81 -3.27 14.65
N ALA A 77 -6.53 -2.00 14.92
CA ALA A 77 -7.52 -1.08 15.48
C ALA A 77 -8.75 -0.88 14.56
N LEU A 78 -8.55 -1.02 13.25
CA LEU A 78 -9.59 -0.96 12.22
C LEU A 78 -10.25 -2.32 11.94
N GLY A 79 -9.87 -3.39 12.64
CA GLY A 79 -10.45 -4.72 12.50
C GLY A 79 -9.88 -5.53 11.33
N VAL A 80 -8.71 -5.18 10.80
CA VAL A 80 -8.05 -5.97 9.75
C VAL A 80 -7.60 -7.31 10.31
N ASP A 81 -8.12 -8.41 9.74
CA ASP A 81 -7.63 -9.75 10.03
C ASP A 81 -6.40 -10.07 9.16
N TYR A 82 -5.22 -9.91 9.75
CA TYR A 82 -3.95 -10.17 9.06
C TYR A 82 -3.71 -11.63 8.69
N ALA A 83 -4.46 -12.59 9.26
CA ALA A 83 -4.38 -13.99 8.84
C ALA A 83 -4.88 -14.19 7.40
N GLN A 84 -5.77 -13.32 6.93
CA GLN A 84 -6.30 -13.34 5.56
C GLN A 84 -5.42 -12.57 4.55
N THR A 85 -4.29 -12.01 4.99
CA THR A 85 -3.42 -11.20 4.14
C THR A 85 -2.13 -11.94 3.78
N VAL A 86 -1.70 -11.83 2.53
CA VAL A 86 -0.47 -12.44 2.02
C VAL A 86 0.46 -11.35 1.48
N SER A 87 1.67 -11.25 2.04
CA SER A 87 2.71 -10.33 1.58
C SER A 87 3.81 -11.02 0.76
N CYS A 88 3.87 -12.35 0.81
CA CYS A 88 4.94 -13.14 0.22
C CYS A 88 4.96 -13.06 -1.30
N TYR A 89 6.15 -12.82 -1.91
CA TYR A 89 6.34 -12.84 -3.36
C TYR A 89 6.29 -14.26 -3.96
N GLN A 90 6.42 -15.29 -3.12
CA GLN A 90 6.50 -16.70 -3.51
C GLN A 90 5.54 -17.56 -2.67
N ALA A 91 4.35 -17.04 -2.38
CA ALA A 91 3.32 -17.83 -1.70
C ALA A 91 2.96 -19.04 -2.54
N ASP A 92 2.65 -20.17 -1.88
CA ASP A 92 2.16 -21.36 -2.56
C ASP A 92 0.67 -21.23 -2.93
N GLU A 93 0.13 -22.27 -3.58
CA GLU A 93 -1.27 -22.32 -4.02
C GLU A 93 -2.27 -22.23 -2.85
N GLN A 94 -1.84 -22.58 -1.64
CA GLN A 94 -2.63 -22.47 -0.41
C GLN A 94 -2.45 -21.12 0.29
N GLY A 95 -1.70 -20.18 -0.31
CA GLY A 95 -1.42 -18.86 0.27
C GLY A 95 -0.38 -18.85 1.39
N ARG A 96 0.35 -19.98 1.63
CA ARG A 96 1.38 -20.05 2.67
C ARG A 96 2.64 -19.32 2.23
N ALA A 97 3.16 -18.47 3.10
CA ALA A 97 4.34 -17.66 2.84
C ALA A 97 5.64 -18.44 2.91
N CYS A 98 6.65 -18.10 2.09
CA CYS A 98 7.94 -18.77 2.09
C CYS A 98 8.79 -18.49 3.34
N GLY A 99 8.55 -17.40 4.05
CA GLY A 99 9.27 -17.01 5.27
C GLY A 99 10.66 -16.42 5.05
N VAL A 100 11.21 -16.43 3.83
CA VAL A 100 12.60 -16.08 3.54
C VAL A 100 12.80 -14.90 2.59
N CYS A 101 11.81 -14.55 1.76
CA CYS A 101 11.90 -13.38 0.88
C CYS A 101 11.86 -12.06 1.68
N ASP A 102 12.28 -10.97 1.06
CA ASP A 102 12.35 -9.66 1.73
C ASP A 102 11.00 -9.21 2.27
N SER A 103 9.91 -9.45 1.53
CA SER A 103 8.57 -9.12 2.01
C SER A 103 8.20 -9.91 3.28
N CYS A 104 8.57 -11.20 3.37
CA CYS A 104 8.34 -11.99 4.58
C CYS A 104 9.20 -11.51 5.76
N ARG A 105 10.45 -11.12 5.50
CA ARG A 105 11.36 -10.58 6.53
C ARG A 105 10.83 -9.26 7.09
N LEU A 106 10.44 -8.33 6.20
CA LEU A 106 9.86 -7.04 6.57
C LEU A 106 8.54 -7.23 7.35
N ARG A 107 7.69 -8.18 6.93
CA ARG A 107 6.45 -8.48 7.63
C ARG A 107 6.71 -8.98 9.06
N ARG A 108 7.56 -9.98 9.23
CA ARG A 108 7.93 -10.52 10.56
C ARG A 108 8.52 -9.43 11.46
N ALA A 109 9.46 -8.64 10.94
CA ALA A 109 10.05 -7.52 11.67
C ALA A 109 8.99 -6.49 12.10
N GLY A 110 8.03 -6.18 11.22
CA GLY A 110 6.92 -5.28 11.50
C GLY A 110 6.02 -5.79 12.63
N PHE A 111 5.63 -7.07 12.61
CA PHE A 111 4.83 -7.67 13.68
C PHE A 111 5.59 -7.71 15.01
N ALA A 112 6.88 -8.09 14.99
CA ALA A 112 7.73 -8.07 16.18
C ALA A 112 7.85 -6.66 16.77
N ALA A 113 8.09 -5.64 15.95
CA ALA A 113 8.17 -4.25 16.38
C ALA A 113 6.82 -3.69 16.86
N ALA A 114 5.71 -4.22 16.34
CA ALA A 114 4.37 -3.87 16.82
C ALA A 114 4.03 -4.53 18.18
N GLY A 115 4.79 -5.54 18.60
CA GLY A 115 4.47 -6.33 19.80
C GLY A 115 3.27 -7.27 19.62
N VAL A 116 3.00 -7.68 18.36
CA VAL A 116 1.85 -8.51 17.98
C VAL A 116 2.35 -9.80 17.33
N ALA A 117 1.70 -10.93 17.63
CA ALA A 117 2.02 -12.20 16.97
C ALA A 117 1.69 -12.13 15.47
N ASP A 118 2.61 -12.57 14.62
CA ASP A 118 2.39 -12.66 13.17
C ASP A 118 1.49 -13.88 12.86
N PRO A 119 0.26 -13.68 12.37
CA PRO A 119 -0.67 -14.77 12.11
C PRO A 119 -0.44 -15.46 10.76
N THR A 120 0.62 -15.09 10.03
CA THR A 120 0.87 -15.58 8.67
C THR A 120 1.12 -17.08 8.65
N PRO A 121 0.40 -17.87 7.84
CA PRO A 121 0.75 -19.26 7.61
C PRO A 121 2.04 -19.36 6.79
N TYR A 122 3.11 -19.82 7.41
CA TYR A 122 4.37 -20.07 6.73
C TYR A 122 4.48 -21.54 6.30
N ARG A 123 5.16 -21.78 5.15
CA ARG A 123 5.51 -23.14 4.75
C ARG A 123 6.47 -23.74 5.79
N ALA A 124 6.33 -25.04 6.08
CA ALA A 124 7.36 -25.79 6.77
C ALA A 124 8.62 -25.76 5.90
N GLY A 125 9.77 -25.42 6.51
CA GLY A 125 11.06 -25.38 5.83
C GLY A 125 11.55 -26.76 5.45
#